data_3dbabc7b01ee0557bd294185a5db951e
#
_entry.id   3dbabc7b01ee0557bd294185a5db951e
#
_cell.length_a   1.000
_cell.length_b   1.000
_cell.length_c   1.000
_cell.angle_alpha   90.00
_cell.angle_beta   90.00
_cell.angle_gamma   90.00
#
_symmetry.space_group_name_H-M   'P 1'
#
loop_
_entity.id
_entity.type
_entity.pdbx_description
1 polymer ?
#
loop_
_entity_poly.entity_id
_entity_poly.type
_entity_poly.pdbx_seq_one_letter_code
_entity_poly.pdbx_strand_id
1 'polypeptide(L)'
;MATSRRLISISLAFGAIACAADPTLLNLVMPDAKVAFGVNVEKIVASPIGQQLGSQIRRAPAELQQIFRDTGFDPTRDLKEVLIASTGQGQNAPTLILARGTFDIAKLSAFALSSGRPPIVYEGVPILTHPSKSSGAMALLDSTTVIGGDLDQVRAEMQSLRGLEWL
;
A
#
# COMPACT_ATOMS: atom_id res chain seq x y z
N MET A 1 55.17 -31.90 6.86
CA MET A 1 54.75 -30.50 6.81
C MET A 1 53.28 -30.48 6.40
N ALA A 2 52.37 -30.33 7.35
CA ALA A 2 50.93 -30.35 7.13
C ALA A 2 50.40 -28.93 7.24
N THR A 3 49.92 -28.38 6.14
CA THR A 3 49.39 -27.02 6.07
C THR A 3 47.89 -27.07 6.39
N SER A 4 47.54 -26.62 7.58
CA SER A 4 46.16 -26.53 8.09
C SER A 4 45.43 -25.36 7.41
N ARG A 5 44.49 -25.64 6.48
CA ARG A 5 43.59 -24.65 5.91
C ARG A 5 42.44 -24.37 6.90
N ARG A 6 42.50 -23.24 7.58
CA ARG A 6 41.37 -22.73 8.38
C ARG A 6 40.29 -22.22 7.46
N LEU A 7 39.17 -22.94 7.39
CA LEU A 7 37.93 -22.47 6.80
C LEU A 7 37.29 -21.46 7.78
N ILE A 8 37.29 -20.19 7.39
CA ILE A 8 36.57 -19.15 8.10
C ILE A 8 35.12 -19.24 7.58
N SER A 9 34.26 -19.82 8.39
CA SER A 9 32.80 -19.79 8.15
C SER A 9 32.29 -18.39 8.51
N ILE A 10 31.99 -17.58 7.49
CA ILE A 10 31.29 -16.32 7.66
C ILE A 10 29.80 -16.67 7.76
N SER A 11 29.31 -16.76 8.98
CA SER A 11 27.88 -16.84 9.25
C SER A 11 27.27 -15.47 8.96
N LEU A 12 26.63 -15.36 7.80
CA LEU A 12 25.80 -14.21 7.45
C LEU A 12 24.55 -14.28 8.32
N ALA A 13 24.55 -13.56 9.44
CA ALA A 13 23.35 -13.36 10.25
C ALA A 13 22.38 -12.47 9.44
N PHE A 14 21.49 -13.07 8.69
CA PHE A 14 20.30 -12.39 8.19
C PHE A 14 19.44 -12.03 9.40
N GLY A 15 19.64 -10.81 9.90
CA GLY A 15 18.69 -10.19 10.82
C GLY A 15 17.36 -10.03 10.09
N ALA A 16 16.42 -10.94 10.30
CA ALA A 16 15.04 -10.74 9.91
C ALA A 16 14.56 -9.50 10.66
N ILE A 17 14.47 -8.36 9.95
CA ILE A 17 13.66 -7.23 10.40
C ILE A 17 12.24 -7.73 10.27
N ALA A 18 11.72 -8.36 11.32
CA ALA A 18 10.30 -8.64 11.47
C ALA A 18 9.60 -7.29 11.61
N CYS A 19 9.29 -6.65 10.48
CA CYS A 19 8.25 -5.65 10.40
C CYS A 19 6.96 -6.44 10.64
N ALA A 20 6.50 -6.45 11.90
CA ALA A 20 5.21 -7.04 12.23
C ALA A 20 4.16 -6.17 11.54
N ALA A 21 3.71 -6.60 10.37
CA ALA A 21 2.53 -6.05 9.74
C ALA A 21 1.33 -6.31 10.66
N ASP A 22 0.42 -5.34 10.76
CA ASP A 22 -0.82 -5.53 11.54
C ASP A 22 -1.53 -6.81 11.04
N PRO A 23 -1.85 -7.76 11.94
CA PRO A 23 -2.55 -8.98 11.56
C PRO A 23 -3.82 -8.73 10.74
N THR A 24 -4.48 -7.60 10.97
CA THR A 24 -5.67 -7.19 10.24
C THR A 24 -5.38 -6.94 8.75
N LEU A 25 -4.23 -6.30 8.42
CA LEU A 25 -3.83 -6.11 7.02
C LEU A 25 -3.41 -7.43 6.36
N LEU A 26 -2.81 -8.35 7.12
CA LEU A 26 -2.42 -9.66 6.60
C LEU A 26 -3.64 -10.50 6.20
N ASN A 27 -4.76 -10.35 6.90
CA ASN A 27 -6.03 -11.01 6.55
C ASN A 27 -6.66 -10.46 5.26
N LEU A 28 -6.22 -9.27 4.81
CA LEU A 28 -6.65 -8.63 3.57
C LEU A 28 -5.74 -8.97 2.38
N VAL A 29 -4.74 -9.82 2.56
CA VAL A 29 -3.83 -10.22 1.49
C VAL A 29 -4.48 -11.30 0.64
N MET A 30 -4.43 -11.13 -0.68
CA MET A 30 -4.95 -12.11 -1.62
C MET A 30 -4.40 -13.52 -1.33
N PRO A 31 -5.23 -14.58 -1.38
CA PRO A 31 -4.84 -15.95 -0.97
C PRO A 31 -3.69 -16.56 -1.79
N ASP A 32 -3.50 -16.10 -3.02
CA ASP A 32 -2.45 -16.56 -3.94
C ASP A 32 -1.18 -15.69 -3.91
N ALA A 33 -1.08 -14.74 -2.97
CA ALA A 33 0.11 -13.93 -2.78
C ALA A 33 1.33 -14.81 -2.44
N LYS A 34 2.41 -14.63 -3.19
CA LYS A 34 3.69 -15.31 -2.97
C LYS A 34 4.70 -14.42 -2.27
N VAL A 35 4.48 -13.11 -2.34
CA VAL A 35 5.33 -12.11 -1.71
C VAL A 35 4.44 -11.10 -1.02
N ALA A 36 4.72 -10.80 0.24
CA ALA A 36 4.13 -9.71 0.97
C ALA A 36 5.24 -8.89 1.65
N PHE A 37 5.14 -7.57 1.54
CA PHE A 37 6.08 -6.64 2.13
C PHE A 37 5.33 -5.53 2.87
N GLY A 38 5.55 -5.45 4.18
CA GLY A 38 4.91 -4.45 5.05
C GLY A 38 5.87 -3.34 5.44
N VAL A 39 5.37 -2.11 5.47
CA VAL A 39 6.10 -0.91 5.87
C VAL A 39 5.30 -0.17 6.94
N ASN A 40 5.88 -0.01 8.12
CA ASN A 40 5.34 0.88 9.14
C ASN A 40 5.83 2.31 8.87
N VAL A 41 4.94 3.16 8.38
CA VAL A 41 5.26 4.52 7.95
C VAL A 41 5.65 5.40 9.15
N GLU A 42 4.99 5.26 10.29
CA GLU A 42 5.31 6.03 11.51
C GLU A 42 6.75 5.79 11.96
N LYS A 43 7.20 4.52 11.95
CA LYS A 43 8.58 4.17 12.30
C LYS A 43 9.59 4.71 11.29
N ILE A 44 9.25 4.67 9.99
CA ILE A 44 10.12 5.22 8.96
C ILE A 44 10.22 6.74 9.10
N VAL A 45 9.10 7.44 9.25
CA VAL A 45 9.08 8.90 9.42
C VAL A 45 9.89 9.34 10.66
N ALA A 46 9.83 8.58 11.74
CA ALA A 46 10.61 8.82 12.96
C ALA A 46 12.12 8.52 12.83
N SER A 47 12.55 7.88 11.74
CA SER A 47 13.94 7.49 11.51
C SER A 47 14.72 8.55 10.71
N PRO A 48 16.07 8.53 10.70
CA PRO A 48 16.88 9.39 9.83
C PRO A 48 16.52 9.26 8.33
N ILE A 49 16.06 8.08 7.90
CA ILE A 49 15.61 7.84 6.53
C ILE A 49 14.30 8.58 6.24
N GLY A 50 13.46 8.82 7.24
CA GLY A 50 12.20 9.54 7.09
C GLY A 50 12.37 10.98 6.62
N GLN A 51 13.45 11.65 6.99
CA GLN A 51 13.75 12.99 6.49
C GLN A 51 14.01 13.00 4.97
N GLN A 52 14.64 11.96 4.44
CA GLN A 52 14.84 11.80 3.00
C GLN A 52 13.52 11.47 2.30
N LEU A 53 12.68 10.63 2.91
CA LEU A 53 11.37 10.26 2.40
C LEU A 53 10.47 11.51 2.28
N GLY A 54 10.42 12.37 3.29
CA GLY A 54 9.68 13.63 3.23
C GLY A 54 10.14 14.53 2.08
N SER A 55 11.43 14.54 1.74
CA SER A 55 11.95 15.29 0.59
C SER A 55 11.49 14.68 -0.74
N GLN A 56 11.38 13.37 -0.85
CA GLN A 56 10.88 12.68 -2.05
C GLN A 56 9.37 12.87 -2.24
N ILE A 57 8.59 12.86 -1.16
CA ILE A 57 7.15 13.16 -1.20
C ILE A 57 6.92 14.59 -1.72
N ARG A 58 7.73 15.56 -1.31
CA ARG A 58 7.69 16.93 -1.84
C ARG A 58 8.07 17.02 -3.32
N ARG A 59 8.75 16.02 -3.87
CA ARG A 59 9.11 15.91 -5.30
C ARG A 59 8.19 14.94 -6.06
N ALA A 60 7.10 14.50 -5.43
CA ALA A 60 6.13 13.62 -6.07
C ALA A 60 5.59 14.26 -7.36
N PRO A 61 5.12 13.46 -8.33
CA PRO A 61 4.46 13.96 -9.55
C PRO A 61 3.37 14.98 -9.23
N ALA A 62 3.17 15.94 -10.14
CA ALA A 62 2.24 17.06 -9.94
C ALA A 62 0.84 16.62 -9.58
N GLU A 63 0.38 15.49 -10.15
CA GLU A 63 -0.92 14.89 -9.89
C GLU A 63 -1.07 14.48 -8.41
N LEU A 64 -0.05 13.83 -7.84
CA LEU A 64 -0.06 13.44 -6.43
C LEU A 64 0.00 14.67 -5.52
N GLN A 65 0.82 15.66 -5.86
CA GLN A 65 0.87 16.90 -5.11
C GLN A 65 -0.47 17.65 -5.14
N GLN A 66 -1.20 17.58 -6.25
CA GLN A 66 -2.53 18.15 -6.35
C GLN A 66 -3.50 17.43 -5.40
N ILE A 67 -3.51 16.09 -5.38
CA ILE A 67 -4.30 15.31 -4.42
C ILE A 67 -4.00 15.76 -3.00
N PHE A 68 -2.72 15.86 -2.62
CA PHE A 68 -2.34 16.26 -1.27
C PHE A 68 -2.84 17.66 -0.90
N ARG A 69 -2.75 18.62 -1.82
CA ARG A 69 -3.23 19.99 -1.59
C ARG A 69 -4.74 20.08 -1.47
N ASP A 70 -5.45 19.42 -2.40
CA ASP A 70 -6.90 19.60 -2.53
C ASP A 70 -7.69 18.77 -1.48
N THR A 71 -7.12 17.64 -1.05
CA THR A 71 -7.72 16.79 -0.01
C THR A 71 -7.18 17.06 1.39
N GLY A 72 -6.02 17.71 1.50
CA GLY A 72 -5.29 17.89 2.76
C GLY A 72 -4.63 16.61 3.27
N PHE A 73 -4.58 15.55 2.46
CA PHE A 73 -3.91 14.29 2.80
C PHE A 73 -2.39 14.48 2.81
N ASP A 74 -1.75 14.06 3.90
CA ASP A 74 -0.30 14.06 4.05
C ASP A 74 0.17 12.62 4.33
N PRO A 75 0.85 11.97 3.37
CA PRO A 75 1.31 10.60 3.54
C PRO A 75 2.19 10.37 4.77
N THR A 76 2.93 11.40 5.20
CA THR A 76 3.83 11.27 6.37
C THR A 76 3.09 11.35 7.71
N ARG A 77 1.90 11.94 7.73
CA ARG A 77 1.06 12.10 8.91
C ARG A 77 -0.09 11.10 8.92
N ASP A 78 -0.71 10.90 7.76
CA ASP A 78 -1.99 10.22 7.66
C ASP A 78 -1.86 8.73 7.35
N LEU A 79 -0.71 8.28 6.77
CA LEU A 79 -0.42 6.85 6.62
C LEU A 79 0.27 6.30 7.88
N LYS A 80 -0.21 5.15 8.32
CA LYS A 80 0.40 4.39 9.44
C LYS A 80 1.17 3.18 8.95
N GLU A 81 0.56 2.44 8.05
CA GLU A 81 1.10 1.21 7.54
C GLU A 81 0.72 0.99 6.08
N VAL A 82 1.64 0.43 5.30
CA VAL A 82 1.40 -0.01 3.92
C VAL A 82 1.89 -1.43 3.78
N LEU A 83 1.04 -2.30 3.25
CA LEU A 83 1.36 -3.67 2.89
C LEU A 83 1.22 -3.83 1.38
N ILE A 84 2.24 -4.33 0.74
CA ILE A 84 2.24 -4.66 -0.69
C ILE A 84 2.27 -6.17 -0.82
N ALA A 85 1.31 -6.74 -1.50
CA ALA A 85 1.22 -8.16 -1.76
C ALA A 85 1.22 -8.42 -3.28
N SER A 86 1.92 -9.45 -3.73
CA SER A 86 1.98 -9.80 -5.15
C SER A 86 2.03 -11.30 -5.35
N THR A 87 1.53 -11.77 -6.49
CA THR A 87 1.70 -13.17 -6.92
C THR A 87 3.13 -13.50 -7.34
N GLY A 88 4.01 -12.49 -7.44
CA GLY A 88 5.47 -12.64 -7.48
C GLY A 88 6.08 -13.06 -8.83
N GLN A 89 5.36 -13.04 -9.94
CA GLN A 89 5.87 -13.51 -11.23
C GLN A 89 5.67 -12.47 -12.34
N GLY A 90 6.79 -11.88 -12.82
CA GLY A 90 6.81 -10.98 -13.99
C GLY A 90 6.51 -9.50 -13.72
N GLN A 91 6.76 -8.66 -14.73
CA GLN A 91 6.57 -7.20 -14.63
C GLN A 91 5.10 -6.77 -14.50
N ASN A 92 4.17 -7.65 -14.88
CA ASN A 92 2.71 -7.43 -14.77
C ASN A 92 2.08 -8.35 -13.74
N ALA A 93 2.86 -8.83 -12.75
CA ALA A 93 2.31 -9.66 -11.68
C ALA A 93 1.20 -8.89 -10.93
N PRO A 94 0.05 -9.50 -10.73
CA PRO A 94 -0.98 -8.97 -9.86
C PRO A 94 -0.41 -8.46 -8.55
N THR A 95 -0.65 -7.17 -8.26
CA THR A 95 -0.13 -6.51 -7.07
C THR A 95 -1.24 -5.74 -6.39
N LEU A 96 -1.41 -6.00 -5.11
CA LEU A 96 -2.34 -5.32 -4.24
C LEU A 96 -1.56 -4.47 -3.24
N ILE A 97 -2.03 -3.25 -3.01
CA ILE A 97 -1.50 -2.33 -2.02
C ILE A 97 -2.59 -2.10 -0.99
N LEU A 98 -2.31 -2.47 0.24
CA LEU A 98 -3.19 -2.25 1.38
C LEU A 98 -2.59 -1.14 2.21
N ALA A 99 -3.36 -0.13 2.57
CA ALA A 99 -2.86 0.94 3.42
C ALA A 99 -3.80 1.21 4.58
N ARG A 100 -3.22 1.36 5.75
CA ARG A 100 -3.89 1.88 6.95
C ARG A 100 -3.44 3.29 7.26
N GLY A 101 -4.42 4.08 7.71
CA GLY A 101 -4.14 5.48 8.00
C GLY A 101 -5.38 6.23 8.44
N THR A 102 -5.45 7.49 8.06
CA THR A 102 -6.62 8.35 8.24
C THR A 102 -7.01 8.92 6.89
N PHE A 103 -8.17 8.55 6.39
CA PHE A 103 -8.63 8.92 5.06
C PHE A 103 -9.97 9.68 5.14
N ASP A 104 -10.00 10.87 4.59
CA ASP A 104 -11.25 11.63 4.41
C ASP A 104 -11.92 11.17 3.11
N ILE A 105 -12.78 10.16 3.20
CA ILE A 105 -13.47 9.57 2.05
C ILE A 105 -14.27 10.62 1.27
N ALA A 106 -14.90 11.58 1.97
CA ALA A 106 -15.69 12.61 1.34
C ALA A 106 -14.81 13.53 0.48
N LYS A 107 -13.67 13.98 1.01
CA LYS A 107 -12.74 14.84 0.27
C LYS A 107 -12.08 14.10 -0.91
N LEU A 108 -11.65 12.85 -0.70
CA LEU A 108 -11.08 12.04 -1.78
C LEU A 108 -12.09 11.79 -2.90
N SER A 109 -13.33 11.48 -2.57
CA SER A 109 -14.41 11.29 -3.54
C SER A 109 -14.77 12.60 -4.28
N ALA A 110 -14.83 13.73 -3.56
CA ALA A 110 -15.08 15.04 -4.14
C ALA A 110 -13.95 15.46 -5.09
N PHE A 111 -12.70 15.20 -4.72
CA PHE A 111 -11.55 15.42 -5.59
C PHE A 111 -11.64 14.60 -6.88
N ALA A 112 -11.97 13.33 -6.79
CA ALA A 112 -12.15 12.47 -7.96
C ALA A 112 -13.26 13.00 -8.88
N LEU A 113 -14.38 13.42 -8.31
CA LEU A 113 -15.51 14.02 -9.05
C LEU A 113 -15.08 15.31 -9.76
N SER A 114 -14.42 16.23 -9.06
CA SER A 114 -13.93 17.51 -9.62
C SER A 114 -12.88 17.32 -10.72
N SER A 115 -12.14 16.21 -10.65
CA SER A 115 -11.15 15.80 -11.66
C SER A 115 -11.79 15.12 -12.89
N GLY A 116 -13.13 15.11 -13.00
CA GLY A 116 -13.85 14.49 -14.11
C GLY A 116 -13.91 12.96 -14.04
N ARG A 117 -13.65 12.38 -12.87
CA ARG A 117 -13.66 10.92 -12.64
C ARG A 117 -14.48 10.59 -11.41
N PRO A 118 -15.80 10.53 -11.56
CA PRO A 118 -16.65 10.17 -10.44
C PRO A 118 -16.26 8.78 -9.91
N PRO A 119 -16.28 8.60 -8.58
CA PRO A 119 -16.03 7.29 -7.98
C PRO A 119 -17.00 6.26 -8.54
N ILE A 120 -16.50 5.06 -8.82
CA ILE A 120 -17.34 3.90 -9.13
C ILE A 120 -17.79 3.34 -7.79
N VAL A 121 -19.10 3.24 -7.56
CA VAL A 121 -19.60 2.58 -6.35
C VAL A 121 -19.74 1.10 -6.63
N TYR A 122 -18.96 0.30 -5.92
CA TYR A 122 -19.05 -1.16 -5.98
C TYR A 122 -19.40 -1.68 -4.59
N GLU A 123 -20.57 -2.30 -4.46
CA GLU A 123 -21.08 -2.85 -3.21
C GLU A 123 -21.12 -1.84 -2.03
N GLY A 124 -21.41 -0.59 -2.32
CA GLY A 124 -21.47 0.50 -1.34
C GLY A 124 -20.14 1.18 -1.06
N VAL A 125 -19.03 0.64 -1.58
CA VAL A 125 -17.69 1.19 -1.40
C VAL A 125 -17.29 2.03 -2.62
N PRO A 126 -16.83 3.29 -2.43
CA PRO A 126 -16.33 4.11 -3.51
C PRO A 126 -14.96 3.62 -3.99
N ILE A 127 -14.81 3.42 -5.29
CA ILE A 127 -13.57 3.09 -5.97
C ILE A 127 -13.15 4.28 -6.81
N LEU A 128 -11.98 4.83 -6.53
CA LEU A 128 -11.33 5.88 -7.31
C LEU A 128 -10.46 5.25 -8.39
N THR A 129 -10.47 5.81 -9.61
CA THR A 129 -9.65 5.32 -10.73
C THR A 129 -8.46 6.24 -10.99
N HIS A 130 -7.31 5.65 -11.39
CA HIS A 130 -6.09 6.42 -11.64
C HIS A 130 -6.18 7.23 -12.95
N PRO A 131 -5.68 8.48 -12.99
CA PRO A 131 -5.74 9.34 -14.18
C PRO A 131 -5.03 8.81 -15.41
N SER A 132 -3.85 8.27 -15.25
CA SER A 132 -2.95 7.90 -16.34
C SER A 132 -2.79 6.38 -16.53
N LYS A 133 -3.34 5.57 -15.61
CA LYS A 133 -3.36 4.11 -15.74
C LYS A 133 -4.79 3.64 -15.94
N SER A 134 -5.06 3.05 -17.09
CA SER A 134 -6.42 2.59 -17.45
C SER A 134 -7.00 1.54 -16.49
N SER A 135 -6.16 0.84 -15.75
CA SER A 135 -6.55 -0.23 -14.83
C SER A 135 -6.36 0.10 -13.34
N GLY A 136 -5.61 1.17 -13.00
CA GLY A 136 -5.32 1.51 -11.61
C GLY A 136 -6.56 1.99 -10.85
N ALA A 137 -6.82 1.40 -9.69
CA ALA A 137 -7.97 1.70 -8.84
C ALA A 137 -7.60 1.72 -7.37
N MET A 138 -8.36 2.46 -6.57
CA MET A 138 -8.25 2.51 -5.11
C MET A 138 -9.65 2.47 -4.50
N ALA A 139 -9.96 1.40 -3.77
CA ALA A 139 -11.19 1.27 -3.00
C ALA A 139 -11.00 1.90 -1.62
N LEU A 140 -11.93 2.74 -1.22
CA LEU A 140 -11.98 3.39 0.09
C LEU A 140 -12.89 2.57 1.00
N LEU A 141 -12.34 1.52 1.65
CA LEU A 141 -13.14 0.60 2.45
C LEU A 141 -13.81 1.31 3.63
N ASP A 142 -13.02 2.08 4.35
CA ASP A 142 -13.47 2.92 5.46
C ASP A 142 -12.48 4.09 5.67
N SER A 143 -12.72 4.92 6.70
CA SER A 143 -11.85 6.07 7.02
C SER A 143 -10.44 5.68 7.47
N THR A 144 -10.14 4.39 7.64
CA THR A 144 -8.85 3.88 8.13
C THR A 144 -8.16 2.94 7.17
N THR A 145 -8.86 2.39 6.18
CA THR A 145 -8.35 1.31 5.30
C THR A 145 -8.67 1.57 3.85
N VAL A 146 -7.66 1.49 3.01
CA VAL A 146 -7.79 1.58 1.55
C VAL A 146 -7.06 0.42 0.87
N ILE A 147 -7.59 0.00 -0.28
CA ILE A 147 -7.00 -1.04 -1.15
C ILE A 147 -6.71 -0.43 -2.50
N GLY A 148 -5.49 -0.56 -2.98
CA GLY A 148 -5.06 -0.12 -4.31
C GLY A 148 -4.55 -1.28 -5.16
N GLY A 149 -4.76 -1.21 -6.46
CA GLY A 149 -4.33 -2.22 -7.41
C GLY A 149 -4.97 -2.03 -8.77
N ASP A 150 -4.98 -3.06 -9.60
CA ASP A 150 -5.82 -3.06 -10.79
C ASP A 150 -7.29 -3.23 -10.41
N LEU A 151 -8.20 -2.60 -11.17
CA LEU A 151 -9.63 -2.54 -10.84
C LEU A 151 -10.25 -3.92 -10.62
N ASP A 152 -9.88 -4.89 -11.46
CA ASP A 152 -10.41 -6.25 -11.34
C ASP A 152 -9.92 -6.96 -10.08
N GLN A 153 -8.66 -6.70 -9.69
CA GLN A 153 -8.09 -7.22 -8.45
C GLN A 153 -8.70 -6.59 -7.21
N VAL A 154 -8.87 -5.27 -7.22
CA VAL A 154 -9.53 -4.54 -6.14
C VAL A 154 -10.94 -5.09 -5.93
N ARG A 155 -11.69 -5.33 -7.01
CA ARG A 155 -13.04 -5.93 -6.93
C ARG A 155 -13.01 -7.36 -6.41
N ALA A 156 -12.08 -8.18 -6.90
CA ALA A 156 -11.94 -9.57 -6.45
C ALA A 156 -11.63 -9.64 -4.95
N GLU A 157 -10.74 -8.77 -4.48
CA GLU A 157 -10.41 -8.70 -3.07
C GLU A 157 -11.60 -8.24 -2.22
N MET A 158 -12.34 -7.24 -2.65
CA MET A 158 -13.56 -6.81 -1.96
C MET A 158 -14.61 -7.93 -1.85
N GLN A 159 -14.72 -8.80 -2.85
CA GLN A 159 -15.59 -9.99 -2.77
C GLN A 159 -15.08 -11.02 -1.76
N SER A 160 -13.76 -11.22 -1.71
CA SER A 160 -13.13 -12.12 -0.74
C SER A 160 -13.37 -11.66 0.69
N LEU A 161 -13.27 -10.35 0.95
CA LEU A 161 -13.49 -9.75 2.26
C LEU A 161 -14.91 -9.93 2.79
N ARG A 162 -15.93 -9.96 1.91
CA ARG A 162 -17.31 -10.24 2.31
C ARG A 162 -17.52 -11.64 2.88
N GLY A 163 -16.71 -12.61 2.43
CA GLY A 163 -16.73 -13.96 3.00
C GLY A 163 -16.25 -14.05 4.45
N LEU A 164 -15.66 -12.96 4.97
CA LEU A 164 -15.04 -12.89 6.31
C LEU A 164 -15.87 -12.12 7.35
N GLU A 165 -17.15 -11.81 7.08
CA GLU A 165 -18.12 -11.21 8.05
C GLU A 165 -17.70 -9.91 8.75
N TRP A 166 -17.04 -8.97 8.08
CA TRP A 166 -16.68 -7.72 8.74
C TRP A 166 -17.01 -6.44 7.96
N LEU A 167 -18.04 -6.50 7.16
CA LEU A 167 -18.75 -5.35 6.57
C LEU A 167 -20.11 -5.16 7.22
#